data_12fcf198b2667f282003917689a11505
#
_entry.id   12fcf198b2667f282003917689a11505
#
_cell.length_a   1.000
_cell.length_b   1.000
_cell.length_c   1.000
_cell.angle_alpha   90.00
_cell.angle_beta   90.00
_cell.angle_gamma   90.00
#
_symmetry.space_group_name_H-M   'P 1'
#
loop_
_entity.id
_entity.type
_entity.pdbx_description
1 polymer ?
#
loop_
_entity_poly.entity_id
_entity_poly.type
_entity_poly.pdbx_seq_one_letter_code
_entity_poly.pdbx_strand_id
1 'polypeptide(L)'
;MPLYRGALMPLVYIDAERAKRDDGVQPVLVFTEGGRPVGLAIDEIVDIVEERLDIELHSEAPGTIGAAIIKGKAVEIVDVSHYLGRGLGERLAAKPDEASREVRLLLVDDSQFFRNMLAPLLAASGYAVTLAASAEEALALKEKGASFELIVSDLDMPGMDGITFAERIKADPDWGKIPLIALSSHSSPLLVEKSRVAGFVSYVGKFDRQKLMTTLQECCRQWGVAA
;
A
#
# COMPACT_ATOMS: atom_id res chain seq x y z
N MET A 1 3.57 -25.62 -8.92
CA MET A 1 3.48 -24.64 -7.85
C MET A 1 3.89 -25.31 -6.57
N PRO A 2 4.90 -24.82 -5.88
CA PRO A 2 5.30 -25.38 -4.60
C PRO A 2 4.28 -25.03 -3.51
N LEU A 3 4.21 -25.93 -2.52
CA LEU A 3 3.47 -25.71 -1.28
C LEU A 3 4.42 -25.03 -0.27
N TYR A 4 4.04 -23.88 0.23
CA TYR A 4 4.74 -23.22 1.32
C TYR A 4 3.79 -23.08 2.51
N ARG A 5 4.14 -23.72 3.64
CA ARG A 5 3.33 -23.76 4.87
C ARG A 5 1.87 -24.17 4.64
N GLY A 6 1.63 -25.12 3.72
CA GLY A 6 0.29 -25.62 3.41
C GLY A 6 -0.54 -24.80 2.42
N ALA A 7 -0.01 -23.67 1.94
CA ALA A 7 -0.64 -22.86 0.90
C ALA A 7 0.12 -22.97 -0.44
N LEU A 8 -0.60 -22.88 -1.55
CA LEU A 8 0.02 -22.80 -2.88
C LEU A 8 0.68 -21.43 -3.05
N MET A 9 2.00 -21.42 -3.27
CA MET A 9 2.79 -20.22 -3.46
C MET A 9 3.09 -20.01 -4.95
N PRO A 10 2.74 -18.87 -5.56
CA PRO A 10 3.15 -18.52 -6.90
C PRO A 10 4.66 -18.32 -6.95
N LEU A 11 5.30 -18.79 -8.04
CA LEU A 11 6.70 -18.52 -8.34
C LEU A 11 6.82 -17.51 -9.46
N VAL A 12 7.68 -16.55 -9.25
CA VAL A 12 8.10 -15.54 -10.22
C VAL A 12 9.56 -15.77 -10.58
N TYR A 13 9.92 -15.50 -11.80
CA TYR A 13 11.28 -15.64 -12.32
C TYR A 13 11.74 -14.27 -12.85
N ILE A 14 13.00 -13.93 -12.57
CA ILE A 14 13.63 -12.72 -13.13
C ILE A 14 13.79 -12.87 -14.63
N ASP A 15 14.23 -14.03 -15.07
CA ASP A 15 14.38 -14.38 -16.47
C ASP A 15 13.47 -15.58 -16.80
N ALA A 16 12.45 -15.33 -17.62
CA ALA A 16 11.47 -16.35 -17.99
C ALA A 16 12.06 -17.49 -18.83
N GLU A 17 13.15 -17.21 -19.58
CA GLU A 17 13.81 -18.24 -20.40
C GLU A 17 14.69 -19.19 -19.58
N ARG A 18 15.21 -18.72 -18.44
CA ARG A 18 15.99 -19.52 -17.49
C ARG A 18 15.15 -20.19 -16.42
N ALA A 19 13.87 -20.02 -16.47
CA ALA A 19 12.91 -20.26 -15.41
C ALA A 19 12.73 -21.71 -15.00
N LYS A 20 13.22 -22.70 -15.72
CA LYS A 20 12.93 -24.10 -15.45
C LYS A 20 14.20 -24.94 -15.40
N ARG A 21 14.68 -25.21 -14.19
CA ARG A 21 15.59 -26.33 -13.99
C ARG A 21 14.73 -27.59 -13.92
N ASP A 22 14.94 -28.48 -14.87
CA ASP A 22 14.26 -29.80 -14.88
C ASP A 22 14.86 -30.76 -13.84
N ASP A 23 16.06 -30.46 -13.32
CA ASP A 23 16.76 -31.26 -12.33
C ASP A 23 17.40 -30.39 -11.22
N GLY A 24 17.21 -30.78 -9.96
CA GLY A 24 17.91 -30.24 -8.80
C GLY A 24 17.05 -29.36 -7.86
N VAL A 25 17.72 -28.72 -6.91
CA VAL A 25 17.10 -27.81 -5.92
C VAL A 25 17.10 -26.41 -6.49
N GLN A 26 15.91 -25.78 -6.56
CA GLN A 26 15.71 -24.39 -6.96
C GLN A 26 15.64 -23.50 -5.71
N PRO A 27 16.61 -22.62 -5.47
CA PRO A 27 16.49 -21.64 -4.38
C PRO A 27 15.35 -20.66 -4.66
N VAL A 28 14.60 -20.34 -3.62
CA VAL A 28 13.46 -19.43 -3.71
C VAL A 28 13.51 -18.42 -2.56
N LEU A 29 13.52 -17.13 -2.88
CA LEU A 29 13.30 -16.09 -1.91
C LEU A 29 11.80 -15.91 -1.70
N VAL A 30 11.34 -16.04 -0.44
CA VAL A 30 9.92 -15.94 -0.14
C VAL A 30 9.62 -14.56 0.43
N PHE A 31 8.73 -13.85 -0.25
CA PHE A 31 8.20 -12.56 0.17
C PHE A 31 6.73 -12.73 0.58
N THR A 32 6.27 -11.86 1.47
CA THR A 32 4.85 -11.82 1.85
C THR A 32 4.28 -10.48 1.44
N GLU A 33 3.36 -10.50 0.50
CA GLU A 33 2.68 -9.32 0.01
C GLU A 33 1.17 -9.47 0.24
N GLY A 34 0.56 -8.50 0.92
CA GLY A 34 -0.86 -8.58 1.28
C GLY A 34 -1.24 -9.83 2.11
N GLY A 35 -0.31 -10.37 2.91
CA GLY A 35 -0.52 -11.60 3.69
C GLY A 35 -0.40 -12.90 2.89
N ARG A 36 -0.03 -12.83 1.60
CA ARG A 36 0.14 -14.01 0.72
C ARG A 36 1.62 -14.23 0.40
N PRO A 37 2.12 -15.47 0.50
CA PRO A 37 3.49 -15.77 0.13
C PRO A 37 3.65 -15.78 -1.40
N VAL A 38 4.69 -15.10 -1.88
CA VAL A 38 5.15 -15.13 -3.28
C VAL A 38 6.62 -15.53 -3.29
N GLY A 39 6.99 -16.47 -4.12
CA GLY A 39 8.35 -16.94 -4.27
C GLY A 39 9.03 -16.33 -5.49
N LEU A 40 10.19 -15.71 -5.30
CA LEU A 40 11.09 -15.32 -6.38
C LEU A 40 12.14 -16.41 -6.55
N ALA A 41 12.08 -17.11 -7.67
CA ALA A 41 13.05 -18.16 -7.99
C ALA A 41 14.37 -17.51 -8.44
N ILE A 42 15.48 -17.96 -7.87
CA ILE A 42 16.83 -17.49 -8.16
C ILE A 42 17.73 -18.69 -8.51
N ASP A 43 18.80 -18.46 -9.24
CA ASP A 43 19.70 -19.52 -9.63
C ASP A 43 20.55 -20.03 -8.47
N GLU A 44 21.13 -19.11 -7.70
CA GLU A 44 22.05 -19.39 -6.63
C GLU A 44 22.10 -18.23 -5.62
N ILE A 45 22.29 -18.55 -4.34
CA ILE A 45 22.66 -17.55 -3.32
C ILE A 45 24.20 -17.54 -3.27
N VAL A 46 24.79 -16.52 -3.88
CA VAL A 46 26.26 -16.38 -3.92
C VAL A 46 26.80 -15.89 -2.59
N ASP A 47 26.16 -14.88 -2.01
CA ASP A 47 26.57 -14.27 -0.73
C ASP A 47 25.41 -13.48 -0.10
N ILE A 48 25.54 -13.24 1.22
CA ILE A 48 24.66 -12.34 1.98
C ILE A 48 25.54 -11.29 2.62
N VAL A 49 25.34 -10.04 2.25
CA VAL A 49 26.13 -8.91 2.75
C VAL A 49 25.23 -7.84 3.33
N GLU A 50 25.75 -7.11 4.31
CA GLU A 50 25.12 -5.92 4.88
C GLU A 50 26.05 -4.74 4.62
N GLU A 51 25.72 -3.97 3.59
CA GLU A 51 26.50 -2.80 3.17
C GLU A 51 25.54 -1.65 2.81
N ARG A 52 26.07 -0.43 2.90
CA ARG A 52 25.37 0.75 2.39
C ARG A 52 25.47 0.75 0.87
N LEU A 53 24.33 0.72 0.20
CA LEU A 53 24.29 0.74 -1.27
C LEU A 53 24.38 2.17 -1.79
N ASP A 54 25.43 2.46 -2.55
CA ASP A 54 25.54 3.64 -3.38
C ASP A 54 25.23 3.19 -4.83
N ILE A 55 24.05 3.55 -5.33
CA ILE A 55 23.62 3.19 -6.69
C ILE A 55 24.21 4.22 -7.65
N GLU A 56 25.19 3.80 -8.45
CA GLU A 56 25.96 4.69 -9.34
C GLU A 56 25.32 4.85 -10.72
N LEU A 57 24.58 3.86 -11.21
CA LEU A 57 23.97 3.86 -12.53
C LEU A 57 22.49 3.53 -12.42
N HIS A 58 21.64 4.40 -12.97
CA HIS A 58 20.22 4.09 -13.14
C HIS A 58 20.04 3.26 -14.41
N SER A 59 19.30 2.17 -14.30
CA SER A 59 19.00 1.32 -15.46
C SER A 59 17.64 1.69 -16.04
N GLU A 60 17.55 1.76 -17.37
CA GLU A 60 16.27 1.89 -18.08
C GLU A 60 15.60 0.51 -18.30
N ALA A 61 16.28 -0.58 -17.90
CA ALA A 61 15.74 -1.91 -18.04
C ALA A 61 14.60 -2.15 -17.03
N PRO A 62 13.44 -2.66 -17.48
CA PRO A 62 12.33 -2.98 -16.59
C PRO A 62 12.73 -3.99 -15.50
N GLY A 63 12.49 -3.64 -14.24
CA GLY A 63 12.80 -4.49 -13.10
C GLY A 63 14.22 -4.38 -12.54
N THR A 64 15.00 -3.39 -13.01
CA THR A 64 16.31 -3.05 -12.47
C THR A 64 16.30 -1.61 -11.93
N ILE A 65 16.77 -1.44 -10.69
CA ILE A 65 16.91 -0.12 -10.06
C ILE A 65 18.17 0.59 -10.57
N GLY A 66 19.26 -0.18 -10.75
CA GLY A 66 20.57 0.33 -11.17
C GLY A 66 21.68 -0.67 -10.87
N ALA A 67 22.91 -0.20 -10.79
CA ALA A 67 24.07 -0.99 -10.42
C ALA A 67 24.81 -0.36 -9.23
N ALA A 68 25.38 -1.20 -8.37
CA ALA A 68 26.22 -0.79 -7.25
C ALA A 68 27.50 -1.60 -7.21
N ILE A 69 28.54 -1.07 -6.56
CA ILE A 69 29.79 -1.81 -6.30
C ILE A 69 29.68 -2.49 -4.93
N ILE A 70 29.63 -3.81 -4.90
CA ILE A 70 29.62 -4.61 -3.69
C ILE A 70 30.90 -5.47 -3.64
N LYS A 71 31.70 -5.34 -2.59
CA LYS A 71 32.99 -6.05 -2.46
C LYS A 71 33.90 -5.92 -3.70
N GLY A 72 33.90 -4.74 -4.31
CA GLY A 72 34.71 -4.45 -5.51
C GLY A 72 34.19 -5.07 -6.82
N LYS A 73 32.99 -5.60 -6.83
CA LYS A 73 32.31 -6.14 -8.03
C LYS A 73 31.09 -5.32 -8.37
N ALA A 74 30.90 -5.03 -9.65
CA ALA A 74 29.65 -4.43 -10.13
C ALA A 74 28.51 -5.45 -10.03
N VAL A 75 27.45 -5.07 -9.33
CA VAL A 75 26.25 -5.89 -9.08
C VAL A 75 25.03 -5.13 -9.53
N GLU A 76 24.16 -5.75 -10.28
CA GLU A 76 22.88 -5.19 -10.68
C GLU A 76 21.87 -5.27 -9.53
N ILE A 77 21.19 -4.16 -9.23
CA ILE A 77 20.19 -4.08 -8.17
C ILE A 77 18.80 -4.25 -8.80
N VAL A 78 18.15 -5.31 -8.41
CA VAL A 78 16.84 -5.73 -8.96
C VAL A 78 15.71 -5.11 -8.15
N ASP A 79 14.70 -4.56 -8.84
CA ASP A 79 13.43 -4.16 -8.23
C ASP A 79 12.54 -5.38 -8.00
N VAL A 80 12.59 -5.90 -6.81
CA VAL A 80 11.78 -7.07 -6.41
C VAL A 80 10.29 -6.80 -6.56
N SER A 81 9.82 -5.58 -6.29
CA SER A 81 8.40 -5.22 -6.39
C SER A 81 7.87 -5.33 -7.81
N HIS A 82 8.70 -4.99 -8.81
CA HIS A 82 8.38 -5.17 -10.23
C HIS A 82 8.07 -6.63 -10.57
N TYR A 83 8.86 -7.56 -10.04
CA TYR A 83 8.68 -8.99 -10.34
C TYR A 83 7.54 -9.61 -9.53
N LEU A 84 7.38 -9.23 -8.26
CA LEU A 84 6.30 -9.74 -7.43
C LEU A 84 4.93 -9.32 -7.97
N GLY A 85 4.79 -8.07 -8.44
CA GLY A 85 3.56 -7.57 -9.06
C GLY A 85 3.16 -8.37 -10.32
N ARG A 86 4.13 -8.84 -11.13
CA ARG A 86 3.85 -9.70 -12.29
C ARG A 86 3.34 -11.09 -11.90
N GLY A 87 3.90 -11.70 -10.86
CA GLY A 87 3.46 -13.02 -10.38
C GLY A 87 2.07 -13.03 -9.78
N LEU A 88 1.63 -11.91 -9.26
CA LEU A 88 0.25 -11.70 -8.82
C LEU A 88 -0.66 -11.35 -10.01
N GLY A 89 -0.18 -10.54 -10.98
CA GLY A 89 -0.95 -10.05 -12.12
C GLY A 89 -1.29 -11.13 -13.16
N GLU A 90 -0.39 -12.05 -13.48
CA GLU A 90 -0.64 -13.13 -14.46
C GLU A 90 -1.71 -14.14 -14.00
N ARG A 91 -1.99 -14.23 -12.70
CA ARG A 91 -3.08 -15.05 -12.18
C ARG A 91 -4.42 -14.32 -12.06
N LEU A 92 -4.40 -12.99 -12.01
CA LEU A 92 -5.60 -12.15 -12.05
C LEU A 92 -6.17 -12.08 -13.48
N ALA A 93 -5.36 -12.36 -14.51
CA ALA A 93 -5.81 -12.44 -15.90
C ALA A 93 -6.55 -13.75 -16.28
N ALA A 94 -6.54 -14.76 -15.42
CA ALA A 94 -7.22 -16.05 -15.64
C ALA A 94 -8.48 -16.18 -14.78
N LYS A 95 -9.41 -15.29 -14.94
CA LYS A 95 -10.88 -15.23 -14.79
C LYS A 95 -11.28 -13.86 -14.23
N PRO A 96 -12.19 -13.15 -14.85
CA PRO A 96 -12.87 -12.03 -14.24
C PRO A 96 -13.99 -12.60 -13.35
N ASP A 97 -13.64 -13.09 -12.15
CA ASP A 97 -14.58 -13.38 -11.09
C ASP A 97 -14.14 -12.70 -9.80
N GLU A 98 -14.79 -11.62 -9.48
CA GLU A 98 -15.15 -11.07 -8.17
C GLU A 98 -14.08 -10.75 -7.11
N ALA A 99 -12.76 -10.64 -7.35
CA ALA A 99 -11.86 -10.35 -6.25
C ALA A 99 -10.58 -9.58 -6.63
N SER A 100 -10.70 -8.37 -7.16
CA SER A 100 -9.74 -7.27 -6.91
C SER A 100 -10.34 -5.94 -7.35
N ARG A 101 -11.43 -5.56 -6.74
CA ARG A 101 -11.88 -4.18 -6.80
C ARG A 101 -10.93 -3.39 -5.91
N GLU A 102 -10.08 -2.57 -6.53
CA GLU A 102 -9.25 -1.64 -5.77
C GLU A 102 -10.13 -0.82 -4.83
N VAL A 103 -9.81 -0.85 -3.54
CA VAL A 103 -10.54 -0.10 -2.54
C VAL A 103 -10.31 1.39 -2.77
N ARG A 104 -11.38 2.11 -3.09
CA ARG A 104 -11.32 3.55 -3.34
C ARG A 104 -11.15 4.29 -2.03
N LEU A 105 -9.98 4.90 -1.85
CA LEU A 105 -9.59 5.62 -0.66
C LEU A 105 -9.47 7.12 -0.96
N LEU A 106 -10.12 7.94 -0.15
CA LEU A 106 -9.95 9.39 -0.15
C LEU A 106 -8.93 9.76 0.95
N LEU A 107 -7.83 10.40 0.55
CA LEU A 107 -6.83 10.97 1.47
C LEU A 107 -6.98 12.50 1.50
N VAL A 108 -7.34 13.04 2.65
CA VAL A 108 -7.55 14.46 2.88
C VAL A 108 -6.47 14.98 3.83
N ASP A 109 -5.62 15.86 3.35
CA ASP A 109 -4.51 16.45 4.13
C ASP A 109 -4.09 17.77 3.47
N ASP A 110 -3.90 18.84 4.18
CA ASP A 110 -3.51 20.13 3.61
C ASP A 110 -2.03 20.15 3.18
N SER A 111 -1.19 19.31 3.78
CA SER A 111 0.21 19.20 3.47
C SER A 111 0.45 18.42 2.18
N GLN A 112 0.89 19.11 1.14
CA GLN A 112 1.32 18.46 -0.11
C GLN A 112 2.42 17.42 0.12
N PHE A 113 3.31 17.67 1.09
CA PHE A 113 4.37 16.73 1.44
C PHE A 113 3.79 15.40 1.93
N PHE A 114 2.80 15.42 2.84
CA PHE A 114 2.18 14.18 3.34
C PHE A 114 1.37 13.48 2.26
N ARG A 115 0.62 14.20 1.44
CA ARG A 115 -0.12 13.60 0.32
C ARG A 115 0.83 12.90 -0.65
N ASN A 116 1.94 13.55 -1.04
CA ASN A 116 2.92 12.97 -1.95
C ASN A 116 3.70 11.77 -1.36
N MET A 117 3.85 11.74 -0.03
CA MET A 117 4.51 10.65 0.68
C MET A 117 3.59 9.43 0.85
N LEU A 118 2.31 9.66 1.19
CA LEU A 118 1.38 8.58 1.51
C LEU A 118 0.71 7.98 0.26
N ALA A 119 0.41 8.78 -0.76
CA ALA A 119 -0.30 8.30 -1.94
C ALA A 119 0.40 7.12 -2.63
N PRO A 120 1.70 7.16 -2.95
CA PRO A 120 2.37 6.02 -3.59
C PRO A 120 2.43 4.80 -2.67
N LEU A 121 2.57 4.99 -1.35
CA LEU A 121 2.57 3.89 -0.39
C LEU A 121 1.21 3.18 -0.35
N LEU A 122 0.12 3.95 -0.32
CA LEU A 122 -1.24 3.42 -0.32
C LEU A 122 -1.58 2.76 -1.66
N ALA A 123 -1.19 3.37 -2.78
CA ALA A 123 -1.39 2.79 -4.11
C ALA A 123 -0.62 1.46 -4.27
N ALA A 124 0.64 1.38 -3.83
CA ALA A 124 1.41 0.14 -3.82
C ALA A 124 0.80 -0.95 -2.93
N SER A 125 -0.09 -0.57 -2.00
CA SER A 125 -0.80 -1.48 -1.11
C SER A 125 -2.19 -1.88 -1.62
N GLY A 126 -2.54 -1.53 -2.88
CA GLY A 126 -3.78 -1.94 -3.54
C GLY A 126 -4.97 -1.00 -3.35
N TYR A 127 -4.73 0.25 -2.95
CA TYR A 127 -5.78 1.27 -2.82
C TYR A 127 -5.82 2.18 -4.06
N ALA A 128 -7.02 2.42 -4.61
CA ALA A 128 -7.24 3.50 -5.57
C ALA A 128 -7.35 4.83 -4.84
N VAL A 129 -6.25 5.59 -4.77
CA VAL A 129 -6.15 6.79 -3.94
C VAL A 129 -6.60 8.03 -4.69
N THR A 130 -7.56 8.75 -4.12
CA THR A 130 -7.92 10.11 -4.52
C THR A 130 -7.43 11.09 -3.46
N LEU A 131 -6.83 12.20 -3.87
CA LEU A 131 -6.26 13.21 -2.98
C LEU A 131 -7.19 14.42 -2.91
N ALA A 132 -7.32 15.00 -1.71
CA ALA A 132 -7.93 16.30 -1.50
C ALA A 132 -7.02 17.13 -0.59
N ALA A 133 -6.82 18.40 -0.93
CA ALA A 133 -5.97 19.31 -0.17
C ALA A 133 -6.71 20.00 0.97
N SER A 134 -8.01 19.82 1.08
CA SER A 134 -8.83 20.36 2.16
C SER A 134 -10.14 19.57 2.31
N ALA A 135 -10.83 19.78 3.42
CA ALA A 135 -12.17 19.24 3.66
C ALA A 135 -13.19 19.73 2.62
N GLU A 136 -13.08 20.98 2.19
CA GLU A 136 -13.95 21.58 1.18
C GLU A 136 -13.75 20.91 -0.19
N GLU A 137 -12.50 20.63 -0.57
CA GLU A 137 -12.21 19.89 -1.81
C GLU A 137 -12.78 18.47 -1.74
N ALA A 138 -12.65 17.79 -0.61
CA ALA A 138 -13.24 16.48 -0.38
C ALA A 138 -14.78 16.51 -0.53
N LEU A 139 -15.45 17.51 0.03
CA LEU A 139 -16.90 17.69 -0.11
C LEU A 139 -17.31 18.01 -1.56
N ALA A 140 -16.50 18.79 -2.28
CA ALA A 140 -16.74 19.07 -3.71
C ALA A 140 -16.61 17.81 -4.58
N LEU A 141 -15.74 16.86 -4.24
CA LEU A 141 -15.69 15.54 -4.89
C LEU A 141 -17.00 14.76 -4.68
N LYS A 142 -17.57 14.83 -3.49
CA LYS A 142 -18.88 14.23 -3.20
C LYS A 142 -19.99 14.82 -4.08
N GLU A 143 -20.05 16.13 -4.17
CA GLU A 143 -21.06 16.84 -5.00
C GLU A 143 -20.96 16.42 -6.48
N LYS A 144 -19.76 16.06 -6.95
CA LYS A 144 -19.51 15.51 -8.28
C LYS A 144 -19.85 14.03 -8.42
N GLY A 145 -20.38 13.40 -7.37
CA GLY A 145 -20.80 11.99 -7.40
C GLY A 145 -19.66 10.99 -7.15
N ALA A 146 -18.49 11.46 -6.63
CA ALA A 146 -17.42 10.53 -6.24
C ALA A 146 -17.87 9.65 -5.08
N SER A 147 -17.46 8.39 -5.11
CA SER A 147 -17.75 7.42 -4.05
C SER A 147 -16.46 6.74 -3.57
N PHE A 148 -16.35 6.60 -2.27
CA PHE A 148 -15.19 6.02 -1.60
C PHE A 148 -15.63 4.91 -0.64
N GLU A 149 -14.70 4.05 -0.28
CA GLU A 149 -14.90 2.95 0.65
C GLU A 149 -14.14 3.17 1.96
N LEU A 150 -13.15 4.07 1.93
CA LEU A 150 -12.36 4.51 3.08
C LEU A 150 -12.04 6.00 2.94
N ILE A 151 -12.02 6.70 4.07
CA ILE A 151 -11.55 8.08 4.13
C ILE A 151 -10.47 8.17 5.21
N VAL A 152 -9.32 8.74 4.83
CA VAL A 152 -8.23 9.07 5.74
C VAL A 152 -8.11 10.59 5.76
N SER A 153 -8.26 11.22 6.91
CA SER A 153 -8.27 12.67 7.01
C SER A 153 -7.32 13.17 8.09
N ASP A 154 -6.56 14.20 7.75
CA ASP A 154 -5.90 15.02 8.74
C ASP A 154 -6.93 15.70 9.66
N LEU A 155 -6.56 15.89 10.92
CA LEU A 155 -7.35 16.65 11.89
C LEU A 155 -7.05 18.14 11.85
N ASP A 156 -5.78 18.50 11.59
CA ASP A 156 -5.29 19.87 11.70
C ASP A 156 -5.20 20.52 10.30
N MET A 157 -6.32 20.94 9.75
CA MET A 157 -6.39 21.59 8.44
C MET A 157 -6.88 23.04 8.57
N PRO A 158 -6.38 23.97 7.74
CA PRO A 158 -6.91 25.33 7.67
C PRO A 158 -8.32 25.34 7.09
N GLY A 159 -9.16 26.28 7.54
CA GLY A 159 -10.56 26.36 7.14
C GLY A 159 -11.41 25.36 7.92
N MET A 160 -11.89 24.35 7.29
CA MET A 160 -12.63 23.26 7.95
C MET A 160 -11.66 22.22 8.49
N ASP A 161 -11.59 22.09 9.82
CA ASP A 161 -10.79 21.07 10.47
C ASP A 161 -11.37 19.65 10.26
N GLY A 162 -10.53 18.63 10.55
CA GLY A 162 -10.92 17.23 10.35
C GLY A 162 -12.07 16.78 11.24
N ILE A 163 -12.22 17.36 12.43
CA ILE A 163 -13.36 17.06 13.33
C ILE A 163 -14.67 17.53 12.71
N THR A 164 -14.73 18.80 12.30
CA THR A 164 -15.90 19.39 11.64
C THR A 164 -16.21 18.67 10.32
N PHE A 165 -15.17 18.27 9.57
CA PHE A 165 -15.31 17.48 8.36
C PHE A 165 -15.97 16.11 8.66
N ALA A 166 -15.48 15.41 9.69
CA ALA A 166 -16.04 14.12 10.09
C ALA A 166 -17.51 14.22 10.50
N GLU A 167 -17.89 15.24 11.28
CA GLU A 167 -19.27 15.48 11.67
C GLU A 167 -20.18 15.68 10.45
N ARG A 168 -19.73 16.44 9.45
CA ARG A 168 -20.47 16.63 8.19
C ARG A 168 -20.61 15.33 7.40
N ILE A 169 -19.53 14.54 7.30
CA ILE A 169 -19.56 13.24 6.64
C ILE A 169 -20.52 12.30 7.35
N LYS A 170 -20.50 12.25 8.67
CA LYS A 170 -21.37 11.35 9.47
C LYS A 170 -22.84 11.72 9.43
N ALA A 171 -23.16 12.98 9.21
CA ALA A 171 -24.53 13.46 9.00
C ALA A 171 -25.06 13.15 7.59
N ASP A 172 -24.21 12.72 6.68
CA ASP A 172 -24.57 12.46 5.29
C ASP A 172 -25.14 11.03 5.11
N PRO A 173 -26.24 10.85 4.36
CA PRO A 173 -26.88 9.54 4.20
C PRO A 173 -26.01 8.53 3.43
N ASP A 174 -25.19 8.98 2.48
CA ASP A 174 -24.36 8.12 1.63
C ASP A 174 -22.96 7.92 2.24
N TRP A 175 -22.30 9.03 2.56
CA TRP A 175 -20.93 8.99 3.08
C TRP A 175 -20.85 8.69 4.59
N GLY A 176 -21.93 8.84 5.34
CA GLY A 176 -21.95 8.59 6.80
C GLY A 176 -21.58 7.18 7.22
N LYS A 177 -21.73 6.20 6.30
CA LYS A 177 -21.37 4.80 6.55
C LYS A 177 -19.91 4.50 6.25
N ILE A 178 -19.20 5.40 5.57
CA ILE A 178 -17.79 5.20 5.21
C ILE A 178 -16.95 5.27 6.47
N PRO A 179 -16.05 4.31 6.72
CA PRO A 179 -15.11 4.38 7.83
C PRO A 179 -14.12 5.53 7.62
N LEU A 180 -13.97 6.37 8.66
CA LEU A 180 -13.04 7.51 8.70
C LEU A 180 -11.89 7.19 9.63
N ILE A 181 -10.66 7.37 9.16
CA ILE A 181 -9.43 7.23 9.95
C ILE A 181 -8.81 8.61 10.11
N ALA A 182 -8.56 9.00 11.36
CA ALA A 182 -7.90 10.26 11.67
C ALA A 182 -6.39 10.14 11.56
N LEU A 183 -5.76 11.11 10.90
CA LEU A 183 -4.32 11.35 10.95
C LEU A 183 -4.05 12.61 11.78
N SER A 184 -2.99 12.60 12.58
CA SER A 184 -2.55 13.82 13.26
C SER A 184 -1.08 13.76 13.60
N SER A 185 -0.44 14.93 13.61
CA SER A 185 0.95 15.09 14.06
C SER A 185 1.07 15.08 15.59
N HIS A 186 -0.03 15.27 16.29
CA HIS A 186 -0.09 15.34 17.75
C HIS A 186 -1.00 14.25 18.29
N SER A 187 -0.60 13.62 19.38
CA SER A 187 -1.45 12.66 20.09
C SER A 187 -1.71 13.14 21.51
N SER A 188 -2.96 13.51 21.80
CA SER A 188 -3.42 13.73 23.18
C SER A 188 -4.66 12.87 23.43
N PRO A 189 -4.87 12.39 24.67
CA PRO A 189 -6.08 11.62 25.00
C PRO A 189 -7.37 12.38 24.67
N LEU A 190 -7.36 13.70 24.84
CA LEU A 190 -8.50 14.56 24.54
C LEU A 190 -8.79 14.61 23.03
N LEU A 191 -7.76 14.68 22.19
CA LEU A 191 -7.93 14.74 20.74
C LEU A 191 -8.41 13.39 20.20
N VAL A 192 -7.89 12.28 20.72
CA VAL A 192 -8.35 10.94 20.40
C VAL A 192 -9.84 10.77 20.74
N GLU A 193 -10.26 11.21 21.92
CA GLU A 193 -11.67 11.12 22.31
C GLU A 193 -12.56 12.04 21.47
N LYS A 194 -12.14 13.26 21.17
CA LYS A 194 -12.87 14.15 20.26
C LYS A 194 -13.04 13.55 18.87
N SER A 195 -11.99 12.96 18.30
CA SER A 195 -12.07 12.30 17.00
C SER A 195 -13.03 11.11 17.01
N ARG A 196 -13.02 10.32 18.09
CA ARG A 196 -13.97 9.22 18.27
C ARG A 196 -15.42 9.69 18.30
N VAL A 197 -15.70 10.75 19.05
CA VAL A 197 -17.04 11.35 19.16
C VAL A 197 -17.51 11.92 17.80
N ALA A 198 -16.60 12.53 17.04
CA ALA A 198 -16.89 13.04 15.70
C ALA A 198 -17.15 11.94 14.66
N GLY A 199 -16.86 10.67 15.00
CA GLY A 199 -17.18 9.52 14.16
C GLY A 199 -15.98 8.87 13.45
N PHE A 200 -14.75 9.23 13.79
CA PHE A 200 -13.59 8.48 13.35
C PHE A 200 -13.57 7.10 14.01
N VAL A 201 -13.29 6.07 13.21
CA VAL A 201 -13.21 4.69 13.68
C VAL A 201 -11.83 4.34 14.24
N SER A 202 -10.82 5.10 13.85
CA SER A 202 -9.45 4.94 14.36
C SER A 202 -8.67 6.25 14.29
N TYR A 203 -7.59 6.30 15.06
CA TYR A 203 -6.66 7.42 15.17
C TYR A 203 -5.22 6.92 14.96
N VAL A 204 -4.49 7.55 14.05
CA VAL A 204 -3.13 7.18 13.68
C VAL A 204 -2.23 8.43 13.63
N GLY A 205 -1.03 8.33 14.16
CA GLY A 205 -0.02 9.37 14.01
C GLY A 205 0.48 9.46 12.56
N LYS A 206 0.64 10.68 12.01
CA LYS A 206 1.06 10.92 10.62
C LYS A 206 2.36 10.21 10.24
N PHE A 207 3.25 9.92 11.20
CA PHE A 207 4.54 9.26 10.95
C PHE A 207 4.52 7.76 11.20
N ASP A 208 3.42 7.21 11.72
CA ASP A 208 3.28 5.78 12.01
C ASP A 208 2.67 5.04 10.81
N ARG A 209 3.51 4.84 9.79
CA ARG A 209 3.11 4.15 8.55
C ARG A 209 2.63 2.73 8.79
N GLN A 210 3.31 2.01 9.70
CA GLN A 210 2.97 0.62 9.98
C GLN A 210 1.58 0.52 10.62
N LYS A 211 1.29 1.37 11.60
CA LYS A 211 -0.02 1.43 12.23
C LYS A 211 -1.11 1.85 11.23
N LEU A 212 -0.82 2.81 10.34
CA LEU A 212 -1.77 3.21 9.29
C LEU A 212 -2.14 2.02 8.41
N MET A 213 -1.16 1.28 7.90
CA MET A 213 -1.41 0.13 7.05
C MET A 213 -2.20 -0.98 7.75
N THR A 214 -1.84 -1.29 8.99
CA THR A 214 -2.57 -2.27 9.81
C THR A 214 -4.02 -1.83 10.04
N THR A 215 -4.23 -0.55 10.37
CA THR A 215 -5.56 0.03 10.61
C THR A 215 -6.43 -0.03 9.35
N LEU A 216 -5.87 0.31 8.18
CA LEU A 216 -6.58 0.24 6.91
C LEU A 216 -7.04 -1.19 6.59
N GLN A 217 -6.15 -2.18 6.77
CA GLN A 217 -6.48 -3.60 6.57
C GLN A 217 -7.56 -4.10 7.54
N GLU A 218 -7.52 -3.66 8.80
CA GLU A 218 -8.54 -3.97 9.80
C GLU A 218 -9.89 -3.35 9.44
N CYS A 219 -9.90 -2.09 8.98
CA CYS A 219 -11.10 -1.44 8.49
C CYS A 219 -11.69 -2.18 7.27
N CYS A 220 -10.89 -2.55 6.29
CA CYS A 220 -11.36 -3.31 5.14
C CYS A 220 -12.05 -4.61 5.57
N ARG A 221 -11.45 -5.36 6.49
CA ARG A 221 -12.04 -6.60 7.01
C ARG A 221 -13.35 -6.37 7.78
N GLN A 222 -13.38 -5.34 8.62
CA GLN A 222 -14.54 -5.06 9.49
C GLN A 222 -15.75 -4.55 8.72
N TRP A 223 -15.53 -3.75 7.67
CA TRP A 223 -16.60 -3.15 6.86
C TRP A 223 -16.90 -3.94 5.58
N GLY A 224 -16.28 -5.12 5.40
CA GLY A 224 -16.53 -5.96 4.23
C GLY A 224 -16.07 -5.33 2.91
N VAL A 225 -15.12 -4.40 2.99
CA VAL A 225 -14.49 -3.79 1.83
C VAL A 225 -13.44 -4.77 1.33
N ALA A 226 -13.65 -5.34 0.14
CA ALA A 226 -12.69 -6.27 -0.46
C ALA A 226 -11.40 -5.52 -0.80
N ALA A 227 -10.30 -5.89 -0.16
CA ALA A 227 -8.94 -5.46 -0.49
C ALA A 227 -8.20 -6.60 -1.19
#